data_c4fe50a2435c7ee9b7c78256b4a53f20
#
_entry.id   c4fe50a2435c7ee9b7c78256b4a53f20
#
_cell.length_a   1.000
_cell.length_b   1.000
_cell.length_c   1.000
_cell.angle_alpha   90.00
_cell.angle_beta   90.00
_cell.angle_gamma   90.00
#
_symmetry.space_group_name_H-M   'P 1'
#
loop_
_entity.id
_entity.type
_entity.pdbx_description
1 polymer ?
#
loop_
_entity_poly.entity_id
_entity_poly.type
_entity_poly.pdbx_seq_one_letter_code
_entity_poly.pdbx_strand_id
1 'polypeptide(L)'
;MHRSSGVRKKGTFQGIEQKIPYFQELGVTGILLMPAYEYQEIVKSKTRQGKYPQAEEERREEKTKINVWGYTGEAFYYVPKAGFSGTQNPVQEFCHMVNALHEAGLECLMEFYFDHTMEPAKMLDIVRYWKLKYHVDGFRIIGNVCQELFLKDPLLAETKLLFGFLDGERIYGNKEPDYKNGAEYNEGFYYGMRHMLKGDENTAEEIFVPQQEKSQTVRGH
;
A
#
# COMPACT_ATOMS: atom_id res chain seq x y z
N MET A 1 2.40 3.12 -14.53
CA MET A 1 3.75 3.60 -14.89
C MET A 1 3.68 4.91 -15.66
N HIS A 2 4.60 5.84 -15.37
CA HIS A 2 4.63 7.16 -15.97
C HIS A 2 4.96 7.10 -17.48
N ARG A 3 4.56 8.14 -18.24
CA ARG A 3 4.80 8.24 -19.70
C ARG A 3 6.29 8.15 -20.07
N SER A 4 7.19 8.61 -19.21
CA SER A 4 8.65 8.59 -19.41
C SER A 4 9.30 7.23 -19.09
N SER A 5 8.54 6.20 -18.71
CA SER A 5 9.12 4.91 -18.29
C SER A 5 9.78 4.11 -19.42
N GLY A 6 9.63 4.53 -20.69
CA GLY A 6 10.21 3.85 -21.86
C GLY A 6 9.56 2.52 -22.24
N VAL A 7 8.50 2.09 -21.55
CA VAL A 7 7.76 0.85 -21.87
C VAL A 7 6.66 1.09 -22.89
N ARG A 8 6.38 0.10 -23.74
CA ARG A 8 5.33 0.20 -24.76
C ARG A 8 3.93 0.16 -24.14
N LYS A 9 3.69 -0.73 -23.18
CA LYS A 9 2.39 -0.93 -22.51
C LYS A 9 2.34 -0.21 -21.16
N LYS A 10 2.33 1.12 -21.24
CA LYS A 10 2.33 1.98 -20.04
C LYS A 10 1.04 1.81 -19.25
N GLY A 11 1.17 1.76 -17.91
CA GLY A 11 0.02 1.65 -17.00
C GLY A 11 -0.62 0.26 -16.94
N THR A 12 0.03 -0.77 -17.50
CA THR A 12 -0.49 -2.14 -17.48
C THR A 12 0.42 -3.10 -16.70
N PHE A 13 -0.10 -4.27 -16.32
CA PHE A 13 0.66 -5.36 -15.72
C PHE A 13 1.82 -5.80 -16.62
N GLN A 14 1.59 -5.92 -17.92
CA GLN A 14 2.63 -6.23 -18.91
C GLN A 14 3.72 -5.15 -18.97
N GLY A 15 3.38 -3.92 -18.67
CA GLY A 15 4.37 -2.85 -18.57
C GLY A 15 5.32 -3.02 -17.40
N ILE A 16 4.90 -3.69 -16.32
CA ILE A 16 5.77 -4.05 -15.18
C ILE A 16 6.74 -5.16 -15.62
N GLU A 17 6.25 -6.20 -16.31
CA GLU A 17 7.08 -7.27 -16.85
C GLU A 17 8.22 -6.73 -17.74
N GLN A 18 7.93 -5.74 -18.59
CA GLN A 18 8.94 -5.09 -19.45
C GLN A 18 10.03 -4.35 -18.65
N LYS A 19 9.79 -4.08 -17.35
CA LYS A 19 10.73 -3.42 -16.46
C LYS A 19 11.54 -4.38 -15.57
N ILE A 20 11.30 -5.67 -15.64
CA ILE A 20 12.03 -6.66 -14.85
C ILE A 20 13.56 -6.52 -14.99
N PRO A 21 14.14 -6.40 -16.21
CA PRO A 21 15.59 -6.21 -16.33
C PRO A 21 16.11 -4.96 -15.61
N TYR A 22 15.34 -3.88 -15.65
CA TYR A 22 15.68 -2.66 -14.93
C TYR A 22 15.62 -2.83 -13.41
N PHE A 23 14.66 -3.59 -12.89
CA PHE A 23 14.57 -3.87 -11.45
C PHE A 23 15.74 -4.72 -10.98
N GLN A 24 16.17 -5.69 -11.78
CA GLN A 24 17.36 -6.50 -11.51
C GLN A 24 18.64 -5.67 -11.54
N GLU A 25 18.80 -4.78 -12.53
CA GLU A 25 19.93 -3.85 -12.61
C GLU A 25 19.97 -2.90 -11.40
N LEU A 26 18.80 -2.46 -10.93
CA LEU A 26 18.69 -1.61 -9.73
C LEU A 26 19.02 -2.38 -8.44
N GLY A 27 19.02 -3.70 -8.45
CA GLY A 27 19.35 -4.55 -7.30
C GLY A 27 18.23 -4.64 -6.26
N VAL A 28 16.99 -4.31 -6.61
CA VAL A 28 15.85 -4.48 -5.71
C VAL A 28 15.42 -5.95 -5.65
N THR A 29 14.90 -6.39 -4.51
CA THR A 29 14.46 -7.78 -4.29
C THR A 29 12.95 -7.96 -4.36
N GLY A 30 12.19 -6.88 -4.36
CA GLY A 30 10.73 -6.92 -4.45
C GLY A 30 10.14 -5.62 -4.96
N ILE A 31 8.93 -5.75 -5.48
CA ILE A 31 8.16 -4.64 -6.05
C ILE A 31 6.87 -4.47 -5.24
N LEU A 32 6.69 -3.29 -4.65
CA LEU A 32 5.43 -2.94 -3.99
C LEU A 32 4.51 -2.23 -4.98
N LEU A 33 3.42 -2.89 -5.30
CA LEU A 33 2.37 -2.32 -6.15
C LEU A 33 1.42 -1.47 -5.30
N MET A 34 1.07 -0.31 -5.80
CA MET A 34 -0.11 0.43 -5.32
C MET A 34 -1.36 -0.42 -5.53
N PRO A 35 -2.54 -0.05 -4.95
CA PRO A 35 -3.77 -0.81 -5.11
C PRO A 35 -4.01 -1.25 -6.55
N ALA A 36 -3.89 -2.55 -6.79
CA ALA A 36 -4.05 -3.17 -8.10
C ALA A 36 -5.36 -3.98 -8.21
N TYR A 37 -6.19 -3.97 -7.16
CA TYR A 37 -7.58 -4.46 -7.22
C TYR A 37 -8.49 -3.44 -7.92
N GLU A 38 -9.68 -3.87 -8.33
CA GLU A 38 -10.65 -2.98 -8.99
C GLU A 38 -11.25 -1.98 -7.98
N TYR A 39 -11.25 -0.71 -8.32
CA TYR A 39 -11.81 0.37 -7.51
C TYR A 39 -12.43 1.46 -8.38
N GLN A 40 -13.32 2.26 -7.80
CA GLN A 40 -13.93 3.37 -8.48
C GLN A 40 -12.93 4.52 -8.68
N GLU A 41 -12.61 4.80 -9.95
CA GLU A 41 -11.67 5.85 -10.33
C GLU A 41 -12.30 7.24 -10.32
N ILE A 42 -13.58 7.33 -10.69
CA ILE A 42 -14.25 8.62 -10.86
C ILE A 42 -14.91 9.01 -9.55
N VAL A 43 -14.34 10.01 -8.89
CA VAL A 43 -14.92 10.57 -7.67
C VAL A 43 -15.66 11.85 -8.03
N LYS A 44 -16.98 11.88 -7.80
CA LYS A 44 -17.78 13.09 -7.90
C LYS A 44 -17.40 14.02 -6.75
N SER A 45 -16.92 15.21 -7.06
CA SER A 45 -16.67 16.24 -6.06
C SER A 45 -18.00 16.64 -5.41
N LYS A 46 -18.20 16.30 -4.11
CA LYS A 46 -19.28 16.88 -3.33
C LYS A 46 -18.98 18.37 -3.18
N THR A 47 -19.68 19.20 -3.93
CA THR A 47 -19.62 20.66 -3.75
C THR A 47 -20.12 20.93 -2.34
N ARG A 48 -19.28 21.57 -1.49
CA ARG A 48 -19.74 22.09 -0.19
C ARG A 48 -20.92 23.01 -0.48
N GLN A 49 -22.10 22.63 -0.01
CA GLN A 49 -23.25 23.53 0.00
C GLN A 49 -22.86 24.73 0.89
N GLY A 50 -22.68 25.87 0.25
CA GLY A 50 -22.56 27.15 0.95
C GLY A 50 -23.86 27.42 1.69
N LYS A 51 -23.76 27.99 2.89
CA LYS A 51 -24.86 28.29 3.83
C LYS A 51 -25.88 29.33 3.33
N TYR A 52 -25.83 29.75 2.06
CA TYR A 52 -26.73 30.78 1.52
C TYR A 52 -27.36 30.30 0.21
N PRO A 53 -28.71 30.10 0.20
CA PRO A 53 -29.45 29.79 -1.00
C PRO A 53 -29.92 31.09 -1.67
N GLN A 54 -29.05 31.77 -2.37
CA GLN A 54 -29.47 32.81 -3.32
C GLN A 54 -28.31 33.15 -4.25
N ALA A 55 -28.40 32.67 -5.48
CA ALA A 55 -28.11 33.34 -6.74
C ALA A 55 -27.78 32.27 -7.81
N GLU A 56 -28.59 32.26 -8.83
CA GLU A 56 -28.36 31.82 -10.21
C GLU A 56 -27.82 30.42 -10.44
N GLU A 57 -28.62 29.61 -11.07
CA GLU A 57 -28.29 28.34 -11.74
C GLU A 57 -27.23 28.55 -12.83
N GLU A 58 -26.03 28.92 -12.44
CA GLU A 58 -24.88 28.59 -13.26
C GLU A 58 -24.68 27.09 -13.17
N ARG A 59 -24.85 26.39 -14.28
CA ARG A 59 -24.41 25.00 -14.50
C ARG A 59 -22.95 24.88 -14.07
N ARG A 60 -22.73 24.62 -12.78
CA ARG A 60 -21.42 24.26 -12.26
C ARG A 60 -21.13 22.87 -12.82
N GLU A 61 -20.26 22.80 -13.80
CA GLU A 61 -19.66 21.55 -14.26
C GLU A 61 -19.18 20.79 -13.02
N GLU A 62 -19.79 19.67 -12.74
CA GLU A 62 -19.30 18.75 -11.69
C GLU A 62 -17.87 18.35 -12.06
N LYS A 63 -16.90 18.96 -11.42
CA LYS A 63 -15.49 18.63 -11.63
C LYS A 63 -15.28 17.21 -11.12
N THR A 64 -15.27 16.26 -12.02
CA THR A 64 -14.87 14.90 -11.72
C THR A 64 -13.37 14.84 -11.43
N LYS A 65 -13.00 14.25 -10.30
CA LYS A 65 -11.60 13.96 -9.96
C LYS A 65 -11.32 12.49 -10.21
N ILE A 66 -10.14 12.20 -10.74
CA ILE A 66 -9.68 10.83 -10.92
C ILE A 66 -8.93 10.41 -9.66
N ASN A 67 -9.38 9.33 -9.03
CA ASN A 67 -8.67 8.67 -7.94
C ASN A 67 -7.59 7.76 -8.53
N VAL A 68 -6.37 8.28 -8.56
CA VAL A 68 -5.19 7.54 -9.09
C VAL A 68 -4.61 6.58 -8.05
N TRP A 69 -4.89 6.81 -6.76
CA TRP A 69 -4.27 6.09 -5.65
C TRP A 69 -4.99 4.79 -5.28
N GLY A 70 -6.28 4.69 -5.61
CA GLY A 70 -7.11 3.55 -5.24
C GLY A 70 -7.56 3.54 -3.78
N TYR A 71 -7.32 4.63 -3.03
CA TYR A 71 -7.74 4.75 -1.63
C TYR A 71 -9.22 5.15 -1.58
N THR A 72 -10.08 4.16 -1.57
CA THR A 72 -11.53 4.33 -1.52
C THR A 72 -12.19 3.10 -0.89
N GLY A 73 -13.30 3.29 -0.19
CA GLY A 73 -14.16 2.19 0.27
C GLY A 73 -14.98 1.55 -0.85
N GLU A 74 -15.08 2.21 -2.01
CA GLU A 74 -15.80 1.70 -3.17
C GLU A 74 -14.88 0.87 -4.07
N ALA A 75 -14.63 -0.38 -3.67
CA ALA A 75 -13.70 -1.27 -4.35
C ALA A 75 -14.24 -2.71 -4.43
N PHE A 76 -13.83 -3.41 -5.50
CA PHE A 76 -14.02 -4.83 -5.70
C PHE A 76 -12.70 -5.54 -5.43
N TYR A 77 -12.45 -5.85 -4.17
CA TYR A 77 -11.15 -6.28 -3.66
C TYR A 77 -10.64 -7.63 -4.20
N TYR A 78 -11.49 -8.45 -4.82
CA TYR A 78 -11.12 -9.82 -5.22
C TYR A 78 -10.64 -9.93 -6.67
N VAL A 79 -10.67 -8.85 -7.44
CA VAL A 79 -10.29 -8.87 -8.85
C VAL A 79 -9.23 -7.80 -9.14
N PRO A 80 -8.23 -8.13 -9.97
CA PRO A 80 -7.28 -7.14 -10.46
C PRO A 80 -7.97 -6.08 -11.31
N LYS A 81 -7.44 -4.87 -11.26
CA LYS A 81 -8.02 -3.71 -11.92
C LYS A 81 -8.03 -3.86 -13.44
N ALA A 82 -9.21 -3.79 -14.03
CA ALA A 82 -9.41 -3.92 -15.47
C ALA A 82 -8.65 -2.83 -16.26
N GLY A 83 -8.59 -1.61 -15.72
CA GLY A 83 -7.85 -0.49 -16.34
C GLY A 83 -6.33 -0.68 -16.38
N PHE A 84 -5.78 -1.67 -15.66
CA PHE A 84 -4.37 -2.03 -15.69
C PHE A 84 -4.07 -3.24 -16.59
N SER A 85 -5.07 -3.74 -17.30
CA SER A 85 -4.91 -4.82 -18.27
C SER A 85 -4.71 -4.26 -19.69
N GLY A 86 -3.77 -4.82 -20.41
CA GLY A 86 -3.58 -4.57 -21.85
C GLY A 86 -4.44 -5.48 -22.74
N THR A 87 -5.12 -6.46 -22.13
CA THR A 87 -6.08 -7.37 -22.75
C THR A 87 -7.44 -7.25 -22.03
N GLN A 88 -8.37 -8.11 -22.36
CA GLN A 88 -9.67 -8.17 -21.66
C GLN A 88 -9.67 -9.14 -20.46
N ASN A 89 -8.51 -9.67 -20.07
CA ASN A 89 -8.37 -10.62 -18.98
C ASN A 89 -7.37 -10.15 -17.91
N PRO A 90 -7.77 -9.23 -17.03
CA PRO A 90 -6.90 -8.68 -15.99
C PRO A 90 -6.40 -9.74 -14.99
N VAL A 91 -7.21 -10.76 -14.72
CA VAL A 91 -6.86 -11.88 -13.81
C VAL A 91 -5.67 -12.64 -14.35
N GLN A 92 -5.72 -13.03 -15.62
CA GLN A 92 -4.65 -13.79 -16.26
C GLN A 92 -3.38 -12.95 -16.39
N GLU A 93 -3.50 -11.67 -16.77
CA GLU A 93 -2.34 -10.78 -16.87
C GLU A 93 -1.67 -10.54 -15.51
N PHE A 94 -2.45 -10.37 -14.45
CA PHE A 94 -1.90 -10.20 -13.11
C PHE A 94 -1.14 -11.46 -12.67
N CYS A 95 -1.74 -12.65 -12.84
CA CYS A 95 -1.06 -13.92 -12.54
C CYS A 95 0.24 -14.08 -13.35
N HIS A 96 0.21 -13.73 -14.64
CA HIS A 96 1.40 -13.82 -15.50
C HIS A 96 2.50 -12.86 -15.03
N MET A 97 2.15 -11.64 -14.67
CA MET A 97 3.10 -10.66 -14.12
C MET A 97 3.75 -11.16 -12.82
N VAL A 98 2.95 -11.71 -11.87
CA VAL A 98 3.50 -12.24 -10.61
C VAL A 98 4.47 -13.39 -10.90
N ASN A 99 4.08 -14.32 -11.76
CA ASN A 99 4.96 -15.44 -12.16
C ASN A 99 6.26 -14.93 -12.80
N ALA A 100 6.19 -13.95 -13.71
CA ALA A 100 7.37 -13.37 -14.34
C ALA A 100 8.31 -12.67 -13.34
N LEU A 101 7.75 -12.02 -12.31
CA LEU A 101 8.54 -11.46 -11.21
C LEU A 101 9.25 -12.56 -10.42
N HIS A 102 8.53 -13.64 -10.06
CA HIS A 102 9.10 -14.77 -9.33
C HIS A 102 10.19 -15.50 -10.13
N GLU A 103 9.99 -15.72 -11.42
CA GLU A 103 11.02 -16.29 -12.32
C GLU A 103 12.28 -15.43 -12.39
N ALA A 104 12.13 -14.12 -12.22
CA ALA A 104 13.23 -13.17 -12.16
C ALA A 104 13.87 -13.03 -10.75
N GLY A 105 13.40 -13.78 -9.75
CA GLY A 105 13.84 -13.69 -8.36
C GLY A 105 13.34 -12.46 -7.61
N LEU A 106 12.25 -11.86 -8.06
CA LEU A 106 11.64 -10.66 -7.46
C LEU A 106 10.34 -11.02 -6.74
N GLU A 107 10.15 -10.49 -5.55
CA GLU A 107 8.89 -10.61 -4.83
C GLU A 107 7.86 -9.60 -5.34
N CYS A 108 6.60 -9.99 -5.32
CA CYS A 108 5.46 -9.12 -5.60
C CYS A 108 4.73 -8.79 -4.30
N LEU A 109 4.80 -7.54 -3.86
CA LEU A 109 4.03 -7.03 -2.74
C LEU A 109 2.91 -6.13 -3.25
N MET A 110 1.81 -6.04 -2.51
CA MET A 110 0.67 -5.24 -2.91
C MET A 110 0.10 -4.44 -1.75
N GLU A 111 -0.31 -3.21 -2.06
CA GLU A 111 -0.93 -2.31 -1.10
C GLU A 111 -2.44 -2.49 -1.07
N PHE A 112 -3.01 -2.58 0.13
CA PHE A 112 -4.44 -2.57 0.39
C PHE A 112 -4.83 -1.40 1.25
N TYR A 113 -5.83 -0.65 0.80
CA TYR A 113 -6.52 0.33 1.61
C TYR A 113 -7.88 -0.22 2.05
N PHE A 114 -8.08 -0.34 3.35
CA PHE A 114 -9.35 -0.76 3.92
C PHE A 114 -10.05 0.42 4.60
N ASP A 115 -11.27 0.66 4.18
CA ASP A 115 -12.11 1.66 4.81
C ASP A 115 -12.49 1.23 6.23
N HIS A 116 -12.65 2.20 7.12
CA HIS A 116 -12.95 1.99 8.55
C HIS A 116 -14.30 1.29 8.81
N THR A 117 -15.16 1.19 7.81
CA THR A 117 -16.47 0.51 7.90
C THR A 117 -16.38 -0.98 7.58
N MET A 118 -15.25 -1.46 7.07
CA MET A 118 -15.09 -2.86 6.68
C MET A 118 -14.83 -3.74 7.91
N GLU A 119 -15.52 -4.88 7.97
CA GLU A 119 -15.34 -5.89 9.01
C GLU A 119 -13.93 -6.50 8.97
N PRO A 120 -13.25 -6.65 10.12
CA PRO A 120 -11.88 -7.19 10.18
C PRO A 120 -11.72 -8.58 9.56
N ALA A 121 -12.71 -9.46 9.74
CA ALA A 121 -12.71 -10.79 9.15
C ALA A 121 -12.70 -10.74 7.63
N LYS A 122 -13.46 -9.81 7.03
CA LYS A 122 -13.48 -9.60 5.59
C LYS A 122 -12.16 -9.06 5.05
N MET A 123 -11.50 -8.14 5.79
CA MET A 123 -10.17 -7.65 5.45
C MET A 123 -9.17 -8.80 5.38
N LEU A 124 -9.19 -9.67 6.39
CA LEU A 124 -8.33 -10.85 6.44
C LEU A 124 -8.60 -11.82 5.28
N ASP A 125 -9.87 -12.09 4.97
CA ASP A 125 -10.25 -12.96 3.86
C ASP A 125 -9.75 -12.44 2.50
N ILE A 126 -9.80 -11.11 2.29
CA ILE A 126 -9.27 -10.48 1.08
C ILE A 126 -7.78 -10.75 0.95
N VAL A 127 -7.01 -10.53 2.01
CA VAL A 127 -5.55 -10.72 2.00
C VAL A 127 -5.20 -12.19 1.76
N ARG A 128 -5.87 -13.13 2.45
CA ARG A 128 -5.74 -14.57 2.23
C ARG A 128 -6.04 -14.96 0.78
N TYR A 129 -7.11 -14.40 0.21
CA TYR A 129 -7.50 -14.67 -1.18
C TYR A 129 -6.37 -14.28 -2.15
N TRP A 130 -5.77 -13.09 -2.00
CA TRP A 130 -4.68 -12.65 -2.87
C TRP A 130 -3.41 -13.49 -2.68
N LYS A 131 -3.10 -13.89 -1.46
CA LYS A 131 -2.01 -14.82 -1.17
C LYS A 131 -2.21 -16.16 -1.87
N LEU A 132 -3.39 -16.74 -1.74
CA LEU A 132 -3.67 -18.09 -2.26
C LEU A 132 -3.94 -18.09 -3.77
N LYS A 133 -4.61 -17.08 -4.29
CA LYS A 133 -5.03 -17.01 -5.69
C LYS A 133 -3.97 -16.44 -6.61
N TYR A 134 -3.29 -15.41 -6.18
CA TYR A 134 -2.34 -14.66 -7.00
C TYR A 134 -0.89 -14.83 -6.57
N HIS A 135 -0.65 -15.57 -5.49
CA HIS A 135 0.69 -15.83 -4.93
C HIS A 135 1.49 -14.54 -4.60
N VAL A 136 0.79 -13.50 -4.14
CA VAL A 136 1.43 -12.26 -3.66
C VAL A 136 2.24 -12.56 -2.40
N ASP A 137 3.48 -12.07 -2.32
CA ASP A 137 4.45 -12.41 -1.26
C ASP A 137 4.30 -11.54 -0.02
N GLY A 138 3.72 -10.37 -0.16
CA GLY A 138 3.53 -9.47 0.97
C GLY A 138 2.49 -8.40 0.72
N PHE A 139 2.04 -7.79 1.80
CA PHE A 139 0.99 -6.80 1.78
C PHE A 139 1.35 -5.58 2.61
N ARG A 140 1.19 -4.39 2.03
CA ARG A 140 1.11 -3.16 2.81
C ARG A 140 -0.34 -2.87 3.12
N ILE A 141 -0.68 -2.86 4.39
CA ILE A 141 -2.05 -2.70 4.85
C ILE A 141 -2.25 -1.30 5.41
N ILE A 142 -3.17 -0.54 4.82
CA ILE A 142 -3.50 0.83 5.17
C ILE A 142 -4.96 0.88 5.65
N GLY A 143 -5.21 1.60 6.72
CA GLY A 143 -6.53 1.77 7.32
C GLY A 143 -6.54 1.41 8.79
N ASN A 144 -7.71 1.49 9.41
CA ASN A 144 -7.88 1.08 10.80
C ASN A 144 -8.13 -0.42 10.88
N VAL A 145 -7.05 -1.20 10.95
CA VAL A 145 -7.09 -2.66 10.90
C VAL A 145 -6.69 -3.29 12.23
N CYS A 146 -7.27 -4.43 12.53
CA CYS A 146 -6.84 -5.27 13.66
C CYS A 146 -5.58 -6.05 13.25
N GLN A 147 -4.41 -5.45 13.48
CA GLN A 147 -3.11 -6.00 13.06
C GLN A 147 -2.87 -7.41 13.57
N GLU A 148 -3.30 -7.68 14.78
CA GLU A 148 -3.16 -8.98 15.43
C GLU A 148 -3.78 -10.13 14.64
N LEU A 149 -4.93 -9.90 13.98
CA LEU A 149 -5.57 -10.92 13.13
C LEU A 149 -4.70 -11.33 11.94
N PHE A 150 -3.99 -10.38 11.34
CA PHE A 150 -3.10 -10.66 10.22
C PHE A 150 -1.81 -11.33 10.67
N LEU A 151 -1.22 -10.83 11.76
CA LEU A 151 0.06 -11.33 12.26
C LEU A 151 -0.04 -12.74 12.84
N LYS A 152 -1.17 -13.10 13.45
CA LYS A 152 -1.42 -14.43 14.03
C LYS A 152 -2.05 -15.42 13.05
N ASP A 153 -2.30 -15.00 11.82
CA ASP A 153 -2.93 -15.86 10.84
C ASP A 153 -1.96 -16.93 10.30
N PRO A 154 -2.30 -18.23 10.41
CA PRO A 154 -1.40 -19.30 9.96
C PRO A 154 -1.09 -19.28 8.46
N LEU A 155 -2.03 -18.81 7.62
CA LEU A 155 -1.82 -18.71 6.17
C LEU A 155 -0.88 -17.55 5.81
N LEU A 156 -0.74 -16.56 6.70
CA LEU A 156 0.09 -15.39 6.51
C LEU A 156 1.42 -15.45 7.27
N ALA A 157 1.73 -16.57 7.94
CA ALA A 157 2.92 -16.69 8.79
C ALA A 157 4.25 -16.40 8.06
N GLU A 158 4.33 -16.72 6.77
CA GLU A 158 5.50 -16.46 5.92
C GLU A 158 5.28 -15.28 4.96
N THR A 159 4.19 -14.52 5.14
CA THR A 159 3.83 -13.40 4.26
C THR A 159 4.32 -12.10 4.87
N LYS A 160 5.01 -11.27 4.10
CA LYS A 160 5.47 -9.95 4.57
C LYS A 160 4.28 -9.01 4.79
N LEU A 161 4.09 -8.55 6.01
CA LEU A 161 3.01 -7.65 6.40
C LEU A 161 3.60 -6.31 6.83
N LEU A 162 3.30 -5.26 6.07
CA LEU A 162 3.80 -3.91 6.27
C LEU A 162 2.64 -3.02 6.76
N PHE A 163 2.85 -2.38 7.90
CA PHE A 163 1.89 -1.44 8.46
C PHE A 163 2.51 -0.05 8.55
N GLY A 164 1.68 0.99 8.65
CA GLY A 164 2.17 2.34 8.91
C GLY A 164 2.76 2.48 10.31
N PHE A 165 2.18 1.75 11.26
CA PHE A 165 2.59 1.68 12.66
C PHE A 165 2.20 0.31 13.21
N LEU A 166 3.05 -0.29 14.05
CA LEU A 166 2.74 -1.51 14.79
C LEU A 166 2.52 -1.17 16.27
N ASP A 167 1.33 -1.48 16.77
CA ASP A 167 1.03 -1.36 18.18
C ASP A 167 1.62 -2.57 18.96
N GLY A 168 2.90 -2.47 19.26
CA GLY A 168 3.64 -3.55 19.93
C GLY A 168 3.07 -3.92 21.30
N GLU A 169 2.58 -2.95 22.07
CA GLU A 169 1.98 -3.20 23.38
C GLU A 169 0.69 -4.02 23.26
N ARG A 170 -0.16 -3.68 22.29
CA ARG A 170 -1.41 -4.39 22.02
C ARG A 170 -1.16 -5.78 21.43
N ILE A 171 -0.17 -5.92 20.54
CA ILE A 171 0.09 -7.15 19.80
C ILE A 171 0.87 -8.15 20.65
N TYR A 172 1.89 -7.70 21.36
CA TYR A 172 2.84 -8.54 22.08
C TYR A 172 2.62 -8.51 23.61
N GLY A 173 1.97 -7.46 24.13
CA GLY A 173 1.90 -7.19 25.55
C GLY A 173 3.30 -6.93 26.12
N ASN A 174 3.62 -7.61 27.22
CA ASN A 174 4.95 -7.55 27.85
C ASN A 174 5.89 -8.69 27.40
N LYS A 175 5.54 -9.40 26.31
CA LYS A 175 6.36 -10.50 25.76
C LYS A 175 7.22 -9.99 24.61
N GLU A 176 8.34 -10.66 24.41
CA GLU A 176 9.12 -10.42 23.21
C GLU A 176 8.33 -10.78 21.94
N PRO A 177 8.46 -9.99 20.86
CA PRO A 177 7.80 -10.28 19.60
C PRO A 177 8.23 -11.64 19.05
N ASP A 178 7.26 -12.52 18.80
CA ASP A 178 7.48 -13.81 18.15
C ASP A 178 7.11 -13.81 16.65
N TYR A 179 6.57 -12.71 16.17
CA TYR A 179 6.23 -12.55 14.76
C TYR A 179 7.41 -12.03 13.95
N LYS A 180 7.73 -12.76 12.90
CA LYS A 180 8.82 -12.42 11.97
C LYS A 180 8.32 -11.80 10.67
N ASN A 181 7.02 -11.84 10.45
CA ASN A 181 6.39 -11.44 9.20
C ASN A 181 5.84 -9.99 9.21
N GLY A 182 5.79 -9.33 10.38
CA GLY A 182 5.31 -7.96 10.53
C GLY A 182 6.44 -6.94 10.50
N ALA A 183 6.21 -5.82 9.82
CA ALA A 183 7.10 -4.67 9.79
C ALA A 183 6.32 -3.36 9.77
N GLU A 184 6.95 -2.28 10.20
CA GLU A 184 6.42 -0.92 10.12
C GLU A 184 7.35 0.02 9.37
N TYR A 185 6.79 1.12 8.89
CA TYR A 185 7.59 2.19 8.30
C TYR A 185 8.27 2.99 9.40
N ASN A 186 9.60 3.04 9.34
CA ASN A 186 10.37 3.90 10.23
C ASN A 186 10.36 5.35 9.72
N GLU A 187 9.33 6.11 10.10
CA GLU A 187 9.21 7.52 9.71
C GLU A 187 10.35 8.37 10.29
N GLY A 188 10.84 8.05 11.48
CA GLY A 188 11.97 8.75 12.09
C GLY A 188 13.24 8.64 11.25
N PHE A 189 13.56 7.43 10.79
CA PHE A 189 14.66 7.21 9.87
C PHE A 189 14.45 7.98 8.55
N TYR A 190 13.25 7.93 7.99
CA TYR A 190 12.92 8.62 6.74
C TYR A 190 13.14 10.13 6.85
N TYR A 191 12.61 10.77 7.88
CA TYR A 191 12.79 12.21 8.09
C TYR A 191 14.24 12.56 8.42
N GLY A 192 14.90 11.80 9.29
CA GLY A 192 16.31 11.99 9.64
C GLY A 192 17.21 11.92 8.41
N MET A 193 17.04 10.90 7.55
CA MET A 193 17.80 10.79 6.30
C MET A 193 17.54 11.97 5.35
N ARG A 194 16.31 12.45 5.26
CA ARG A 194 16.02 13.64 4.42
C ARG A 194 16.72 14.89 4.94
N HIS A 195 16.74 15.11 6.26
CA HIS A 195 17.43 16.22 6.87
C HIS A 195 18.95 16.13 6.65
N MET A 196 19.51 14.94 6.86
CA MET A 196 20.93 14.70 6.61
C MET A 196 21.33 14.99 5.15
N LEU A 197 20.53 14.51 4.18
CA LEU A 197 20.79 14.75 2.75
C LEU A 197 20.63 16.21 2.34
N LYS A 198 19.87 17.00 3.08
CA LYS A 198 19.75 18.46 2.90
C LYS A 198 20.92 19.23 3.54
N GLY A 199 21.74 18.60 4.36
CA GLY A 199 22.80 19.24 5.10
C GLY A 199 22.32 20.01 6.34
N ASP A 200 21.17 19.67 6.89
CA ASP A 200 20.67 20.25 8.13
C ASP A 200 21.55 19.81 9.30
N GLU A 201 22.00 20.73 10.14
CA GLU A 201 22.89 20.45 11.26
C GLU A 201 22.20 19.63 12.37
N ASN A 202 22.92 18.70 13.02
CA ASN A 202 22.52 17.86 14.16
C ASN A 202 21.56 16.68 13.88
N THR A 203 21.45 16.22 12.65
CA THR A 203 20.52 15.13 12.30
C THR A 203 21.10 13.72 12.40
N ALA A 204 22.43 13.58 12.47
CA ALA A 204 23.07 12.25 12.53
C ALA A 204 22.70 11.47 13.79
N GLU A 205 22.58 12.14 14.95
CA GLU A 205 22.20 11.50 16.22
C GLU A 205 20.74 11.04 16.21
N GLU A 206 19.84 11.75 15.53
CA GLU A 206 18.42 11.40 15.47
C GLU A 206 18.14 10.15 14.62
N ILE A 207 19.01 9.83 13.66
CA ILE A 207 18.85 8.70 12.75
C ILE A 207 19.15 7.37 13.44
N PHE A 208 20.11 7.36 14.35
CA PHE A 208 20.63 6.15 14.98
C PHE A 208 20.06 5.86 16.37
N VAL A 209 19.23 6.76 16.94
CA VAL A 209 18.55 6.50 18.21
C VAL A 209 17.31 5.64 17.98
N PRO A 210 17.19 4.44 18.57
CA PRO A 210 15.99 3.62 18.47
C PRO A 210 14.77 4.38 18.98
N GLN A 211 13.69 4.43 18.21
CA GLN A 211 12.45 5.17 18.56
C GLN A 211 11.78 4.68 19.84
N GLN A 212 12.12 3.50 20.35
CA GLN A 212 11.59 2.95 21.60
C GLN A 212 11.87 3.83 22.82
N GLU A 213 12.94 4.63 22.82
CA GLU A 213 13.22 5.55 23.92
C GLU A 213 12.41 6.85 23.89
N LYS A 214 11.94 7.28 22.72
CA LYS A 214 11.18 8.54 22.58
C LYS A 214 9.72 8.43 23.06
N SER A 215 9.14 7.23 23.09
CA SER A 215 7.75 7.04 23.55
C SER A 215 7.59 7.14 25.08
N GLN A 216 8.68 6.98 25.84
CA GLN A 216 8.66 7.10 27.31
C GLN A 216 8.81 8.55 27.81
N THR A 217 9.36 9.44 27.00
CA THR A 217 9.64 10.84 27.43
C THR A 217 8.45 11.79 27.27
N VAL A 218 7.40 11.41 26.57
CA VAL A 218 6.21 12.25 26.32
C VAL A 218 5.10 12.07 27.38
N ARG A 219 5.24 11.10 28.32
CA ARG A 219 4.23 10.85 29.38
C ARG A 219 4.54 11.52 30.73
N GLY A 220 5.44 12.49 30.78
CA GLY A 220 5.78 13.20 32.01
C GLY A 220 5.70 14.72 31.86
N HIS A 221 4.49 15.27 31.67
CA HIS A 221 4.12 16.63 32.12
C HIS A 221 2.60 16.81 32.03
#